data_375d14daa6f465e283b4fccdcc798484
#
_entry.id   375d14daa6f465e283b4fccdcc798484
#
_cell.length_a   1.000
_cell.length_b   1.000
_cell.length_c   1.000
_cell.angle_alpha   90.00
_cell.angle_beta   90.00
_cell.angle_gamma   90.00
#
_symmetry.space_group_name_H-M   'P 1'
#
loop_
_entity.id
_entity.type
_entity.pdbx_description
1 polymer ?
#
loop_
_entity_poly.entity_id
_entity_poly.type
_entity_poly.pdbx_seq_one_letter_code
_entity_poly.pdbx_strand_id
1 'polypeptide(L)'
;MTAPVARRGFSEEAIHALNERRGEPAWMQERRLDAWKIYENLPMPTRQDEEWRRTDLRALKLDDIAPFADVSEATTSLLPPSEREEAFAGVLGLRDGEQVERTLRDDLRSQGVIFTDLRTAVREHGDLVRKHFMTRCVPPSDSKFAALHGAFWQNGVFLYVPRGVIIAEPFRVIISAALHHSASLTHTLVVLDEGAQATLVEDAASDETTEQGLSSRVVELILERAAVLHCVGTQRLGRAVYDFHTERVLLGRDTTATLQTIELGSRLTKGRVEAILGGDGASVKLLGLYVADGKQHMDRYTLQDHRAASGTSDLLFKGVVTDEARSVFSGLIRVTPEGKGTAAYQQNRNLLLSRTARADSIPNLEIGANDILGCTHGATVGKVDEEQLFYLMCRGLSRVEATRLIVEGFVDPLVAMVPVAGLRDTLRREIAARVGEAETARAS
;
A
#
# COMPACT_ATOMS: atom_id res chain seq x y z
N MET A 1 11.28 8.76 35.97
CA MET A 1 10.88 7.36 35.88
C MET A 1 11.21 6.92 34.49
N THR A 2 12.21 6.06 34.31
CA THR A 2 12.61 5.49 33.03
C THR A 2 11.44 4.66 32.49
N ALA A 3 10.96 4.99 31.29
CA ALA A 3 9.95 4.19 30.60
C ALA A 3 10.45 2.73 30.50
N PRO A 4 9.58 1.73 30.73
CA PRO A 4 10.00 0.35 30.60
C PRO A 4 10.40 0.10 29.14
N VAL A 5 11.61 -0.42 28.93
CA VAL A 5 12.08 -0.90 27.64
C VAL A 5 11.01 -1.83 27.08
N ALA A 6 10.45 -1.51 25.93
CA ALA A 6 9.42 -2.32 25.29
C ALA A 6 9.93 -3.77 25.16
N ARG A 7 9.22 -4.72 25.79
CA ARG A 7 9.56 -6.14 25.69
C ARG A 7 9.49 -6.50 24.20
N ARG A 8 10.55 -7.16 23.71
CA ARG A 8 10.58 -7.67 22.32
C ARG A 8 9.59 -8.83 22.17
N GLY A 9 9.07 -9.00 20.97
CA GLY A 9 8.09 -10.00 20.63
C GLY A 9 6.64 -9.56 20.81
N PHE A 10 5.77 -10.22 20.08
CA PHE A 10 4.32 -10.00 20.11
C PHE A 10 3.68 -10.98 21.09
N SER A 11 2.87 -10.50 22.02
CA SER A 11 2.21 -11.34 23.03
C SER A 11 0.89 -10.73 23.52
N GLU A 12 0.06 -11.53 24.18
CA GLU A 12 -1.18 -11.04 24.78
C GLU A 12 -0.92 -9.99 25.87
N GLU A 13 0.14 -10.14 26.66
CA GLU A 13 0.55 -9.14 27.65
C GLU A 13 0.90 -7.80 27.01
N ALA A 14 1.52 -7.81 25.83
CA ALA A 14 1.82 -6.59 25.08
C ALA A 14 0.54 -5.91 24.59
N ILE A 15 -0.53 -6.67 24.25
CA ILE A 15 -1.84 -6.11 23.91
C ILE A 15 -2.49 -5.46 25.13
N HIS A 16 -2.45 -6.10 26.28
CA HIS A 16 -2.98 -5.51 27.53
C HIS A 16 -2.26 -4.21 27.88
N ALA A 17 -0.93 -4.19 27.81
CA ALA A 17 -0.14 -2.98 28.03
C ALA A 17 -0.48 -1.86 27.03
N LEU A 18 -0.74 -2.22 25.76
CA LEU A 18 -1.18 -1.28 24.73
C LEU A 18 -2.55 -0.67 25.07
N ASN A 19 -3.51 -1.51 25.46
CA ASN A 19 -4.88 -1.10 25.83
C ASN A 19 -4.88 -0.13 27.01
N GLU A 20 -4.11 -0.44 28.06
CA GLU A 20 -3.95 0.43 29.24
C GLU A 20 -3.35 1.78 28.86
N ARG A 21 -2.24 1.77 28.09
CA ARG A 21 -1.57 3.00 27.64
C ARG A 21 -2.48 3.92 26.82
N ARG A 22 -3.41 3.35 26.05
CA ARG A 22 -4.23 4.10 25.08
C ARG A 22 -5.61 4.47 25.59
N GLY A 23 -6.10 3.80 26.62
CA GLY A 23 -7.47 4.00 27.13
C GLY A 23 -8.52 3.73 26.05
N GLU A 24 -8.33 2.68 25.26
CA GLU A 24 -9.27 2.33 24.19
C GLU A 24 -10.61 1.85 24.73
N PRO A 25 -11.74 2.08 24.00
CA PRO A 25 -13.04 1.57 24.40
C PRO A 25 -13.07 0.03 24.41
N ALA A 26 -13.89 -0.55 25.29
CA ALA A 26 -13.95 -1.99 25.53
C ALA A 26 -14.10 -2.82 24.24
N TRP A 27 -14.96 -2.37 23.31
CA TRP A 27 -15.18 -3.07 22.06
C TRP A 27 -13.91 -3.18 21.17
N MET A 28 -12.99 -2.21 21.26
CA MET A 28 -11.73 -2.25 20.54
C MET A 28 -10.74 -3.19 21.22
N GLN A 29 -10.69 -3.18 22.55
CA GLN A 29 -9.87 -4.12 23.32
C GLN A 29 -10.28 -5.57 23.05
N GLU A 30 -11.59 -5.87 23.01
CA GLU A 30 -12.12 -7.18 22.63
C GLU A 30 -11.67 -7.58 21.21
N ARG A 31 -11.78 -6.67 20.24
CA ARG A 31 -11.34 -6.94 18.84
C ARG A 31 -9.86 -7.27 18.74
N ARG A 32 -9.00 -6.59 19.52
CA ARG A 32 -7.57 -6.91 19.55
C ARG A 32 -7.30 -8.31 20.04
N LEU A 33 -7.94 -8.69 21.16
CA LEU A 33 -7.80 -10.03 21.73
C LEU A 33 -8.36 -11.12 20.81
N ASP A 34 -9.46 -10.87 20.12
CA ASP A 34 -10.00 -11.81 19.14
C ASP A 34 -9.09 -11.95 17.92
N ALA A 35 -8.52 -10.85 17.43
CA ALA A 35 -7.52 -10.89 16.37
C ALA A 35 -6.25 -11.65 16.81
N TRP A 36 -5.82 -11.50 18.06
CA TRP A 36 -4.71 -12.25 18.62
C TRP A 36 -4.98 -13.75 18.67
N LYS A 37 -6.15 -14.19 19.15
CA LYS A 37 -6.57 -15.60 19.11
C LYS A 37 -6.53 -16.17 17.68
N ILE A 38 -6.97 -15.38 16.69
CA ILE A 38 -6.89 -15.78 15.29
C ILE A 38 -5.41 -15.93 14.87
N TYR A 39 -4.57 -14.97 15.26
CA TYR A 39 -3.13 -15.02 14.98
C TYR A 39 -2.49 -16.30 15.57
N GLU A 40 -2.76 -16.64 16.82
CA GLU A 40 -2.21 -17.86 17.45
C GLU A 40 -2.63 -19.14 16.72
N ASN A 41 -3.90 -19.21 16.29
CA ASN A 41 -4.46 -20.38 15.63
C ASN A 41 -4.02 -20.55 14.15
N LEU A 42 -3.64 -19.46 13.46
CA LEU A 42 -3.16 -19.54 12.09
C LEU A 42 -1.69 -19.96 12.05
N PRO A 43 -1.29 -20.93 11.20
CA PRO A 43 0.11 -21.26 11.03
C PRO A 43 0.88 -20.11 10.39
N MET A 44 2.19 -20.03 10.68
CA MET A 44 3.06 -19.14 9.92
C MET A 44 3.15 -19.65 8.48
N PRO A 45 2.98 -18.77 7.48
CA PRO A 45 3.04 -19.19 6.09
C PRO A 45 4.45 -19.70 5.71
N THR A 46 4.49 -20.69 4.85
CA THR A 46 5.69 -21.36 4.41
C THR A 46 5.79 -21.39 2.89
N ARG A 47 6.95 -21.77 2.36
CA ARG A 47 7.12 -21.97 0.91
C ARG A 47 6.33 -23.16 0.33
N GLN A 48 5.63 -23.95 1.15
CA GLN A 48 4.70 -24.99 0.70
C GLN A 48 3.34 -24.38 0.32
N ASP A 49 2.99 -23.24 0.91
CA ASP A 49 1.78 -22.49 0.58
C ASP A 49 1.97 -21.81 -0.77
N GLU A 50 0.99 -21.91 -1.67
CA GLU A 50 1.12 -21.46 -3.05
C GLU A 50 1.47 -19.97 -3.14
N GLU A 51 0.79 -19.12 -2.37
CA GLU A 51 1.02 -17.67 -2.33
C GLU A 51 2.41 -17.30 -1.78
N TRP A 52 3.05 -18.21 -1.03
CA TRP A 52 4.35 -17.98 -0.37
C TRP A 52 5.49 -18.79 -0.98
N ARG A 53 5.22 -19.61 -2.00
CA ARG A 53 6.20 -20.49 -2.63
C ARG A 53 7.49 -19.77 -3.05
N ARG A 54 7.38 -18.48 -3.43
CA ARG A 54 8.48 -17.65 -3.91
C ARG A 54 9.01 -16.67 -2.88
N THR A 55 8.40 -16.60 -1.69
CA THR A 55 8.75 -15.67 -0.62
C THR A 55 9.13 -16.42 0.64
N ASP A 56 10.36 -16.20 1.10
CA ASP A 56 10.94 -16.90 2.26
C ASP A 56 10.97 -15.98 3.48
N LEU A 57 10.31 -16.40 4.56
CA LEU A 57 10.22 -15.64 5.82
C LEU A 57 11.19 -16.12 6.89
N ARG A 58 12.04 -17.13 6.65
CA ARG A 58 12.93 -17.70 7.67
C ARG A 58 13.94 -16.69 8.25
N ALA A 59 14.24 -15.62 7.51
CA ALA A 59 15.11 -14.55 7.98
C ALA A 59 14.38 -13.51 8.84
N LEU A 60 13.06 -13.46 8.85
CA LEU A 60 12.27 -12.58 9.70
C LEU A 60 12.26 -13.11 11.14
N LYS A 61 12.68 -12.28 12.09
CA LYS A 61 12.77 -12.60 13.52
C LYS A 61 11.75 -11.77 14.29
N LEU A 62 10.49 -12.21 14.30
CA LEU A 62 9.40 -11.47 14.99
C LEU A 62 9.64 -11.34 16.49
N ASP A 63 10.30 -12.32 17.11
CA ASP A 63 10.62 -12.32 18.54
C ASP A 63 11.65 -11.24 18.93
N ASP A 64 12.43 -10.75 17.97
CA ASP A 64 13.43 -9.70 18.17
C ASP A 64 12.88 -8.30 17.92
N ILE A 65 11.62 -8.18 17.46
CA ILE A 65 10.95 -6.93 17.09
C ILE A 65 10.02 -6.49 18.22
N ALA A 66 10.19 -5.26 18.69
CA ALA A 66 9.26 -4.64 19.63
C ALA A 66 7.95 -4.30 18.92
N PRO A 67 6.76 -4.59 19.52
CA PRO A 67 5.47 -4.27 18.91
C PRO A 67 5.25 -2.79 18.61
N PHE A 68 6.00 -1.92 19.28
CA PHE A 68 5.90 -0.46 19.15
C PHE A 68 7.30 0.15 19.13
N ALA A 69 7.49 1.24 18.39
CA ALA A 69 8.66 2.10 18.51
C ALA A 69 8.56 2.94 19.81
N ASP A 70 9.72 3.35 20.34
CA ASP A 70 9.76 4.42 21.33
C ASP A 70 9.35 5.73 20.66
N VAL A 71 8.45 6.47 21.30
CA VAL A 71 7.91 7.71 20.75
C VAL A 71 9.02 8.75 20.65
N SER A 72 9.28 9.20 19.42
CA SER A 72 10.15 10.35 19.18
C SER A 72 9.42 11.65 19.56
N GLU A 73 10.05 12.52 20.37
CA GLU A 73 9.51 13.85 20.71
C GLU A 73 9.54 14.86 19.53
N ALA A 74 9.42 14.40 18.30
CA ALA A 74 9.49 15.27 17.13
C ALA A 74 8.23 16.13 17.00
N THR A 75 8.39 17.43 17.17
CA THR A 75 7.32 18.45 17.02
C THR A 75 7.30 19.11 15.63
N THR A 76 8.13 18.67 14.71
CA THR A 76 8.29 19.30 13.39
C THR A 76 7.27 18.72 12.41
N SER A 77 6.62 19.58 11.62
CA SER A 77 5.75 19.18 10.51
C SER A 77 6.44 18.18 9.59
N LEU A 78 5.73 17.12 9.22
CA LEU A 78 6.20 16.10 8.27
C LEU A 78 5.98 16.51 6.81
N LEU A 79 5.17 17.55 6.56
CA LEU A 79 4.90 18.00 5.19
C LEU A 79 6.20 18.53 4.56
N PRO A 80 6.66 17.91 3.45
CA PRO A 80 7.90 18.34 2.79
C PRO A 80 7.84 19.81 2.37
N PRO A 81 8.96 20.55 2.44
CA PRO A 81 8.99 21.95 2.00
C PRO A 81 8.48 22.16 0.56
N SER A 82 8.72 21.19 -0.33
CA SER A 82 8.26 21.20 -1.72
C SER A 82 6.74 21.08 -1.89
N GLU A 83 6.01 20.67 -0.85
CA GLU A 83 4.57 20.47 -0.87
C GLU A 83 3.80 21.56 -0.09
N ARG A 84 4.51 22.48 0.61
CA ARG A 84 3.87 23.47 1.50
C ARG A 84 3.01 24.51 0.79
N GLU A 85 3.25 24.74 -0.49
CA GLU A 85 2.48 25.69 -1.32
C GLU A 85 1.35 24.98 -2.09
N GLU A 86 1.25 23.67 -2.00
CA GLU A 86 0.18 22.92 -2.65
C GLU A 86 -1.13 23.00 -1.84
N ALA A 87 -2.24 22.99 -2.56
CA ALA A 87 -3.57 23.02 -1.92
C ALA A 87 -4.00 21.61 -1.52
N PHE A 88 -4.36 21.43 -0.26
CA PHE A 88 -4.88 20.17 0.29
C PHE A 88 -6.25 20.38 0.94
N ALA A 89 -7.12 19.38 0.80
CA ALA A 89 -8.38 19.29 1.56
C ALA A 89 -8.11 19.12 3.06
N GLY A 90 -7.06 18.41 3.39
CA GLY A 90 -6.53 18.21 4.74
C GLY A 90 -5.16 17.55 4.69
N VAL A 91 -4.39 17.73 5.75
CA VAL A 91 -3.06 17.11 5.95
C VAL A 91 -3.07 16.35 7.27
N LEU A 92 -2.53 15.14 7.28
CA LEU A 92 -2.32 14.32 8.48
C LEU A 92 -0.90 13.78 8.48
N GLY A 93 -0.13 14.10 9.51
CA GLY A 93 1.22 13.59 9.74
C GLY A 93 1.25 12.65 10.94
N LEU A 94 1.78 11.44 10.74
CA LEU A 94 1.99 10.44 11.80
C LEU A 94 3.48 10.12 11.87
N ARG A 95 4.04 10.17 13.08
CA ARG A 95 5.41 9.69 13.36
C ARG A 95 5.38 8.66 14.48
N ASP A 96 5.92 7.48 14.23
CA ASP A 96 5.95 6.36 15.18
C ASP A 96 4.59 6.06 15.81
N GLY A 97 3.52 6.20 15.02
CA GLY A 97 2.14 6.00 15.44
C GLY A 97 1.51 7.18 16.21
N GLU A 98 2.24 8.29 16.44
CA GLU A 98 1.68 9.48 17.06
C GLU A 98 1.34 10.55 16.02
N GLN A 99 0.21 11.24 16.22
CA GLN A 99 -0.21 12.35 15.38
C GLN A 99 0.64 13.59 15.70
N VAL A 100 1.40 14.07 14.71
CA VAL A 100 2.22 15.28 14.83
C VAL A 100 1.61 16.48 14.11
N GLU A 101 0.74 16.23 13.13
CA GLU A 101 0.09 17.28 12.34
C GLU A 101 -1.30 16.84 11.92
N ARG A 102 -2.28 17.75 11.96
CA ARG A 102 -3.61 17.55 11.39
C ARG A 102 -4.23 18.87 10.98
N THR A 103 -4.64 18.97 9.72
CA THR A 103 -5.47 20.04 9.19
C THR A 103 -6.66 19.47 8.44
N LEU A 104 -7.76 20.20 8.43
CA LEU A 104 -8.93 19.95 7.58
C LEU A 104 -9.57 21.30 7.29
N ARG A 105 -9.88 21.58 6.05
CA ARG A 105 -10.58 22.81 5.63
C ARG A 105 -11.92 22.95 6.36
N ASP A 106 -12.23 24.17 6.80
CA ASP A 106 -13.44 24.44 7.60
C ASP A 106 -14.74 24.24 6.82
N ASP A 107 -14.73 24.54 5.51
CA ASP A 107 -15.86 24.27 4.64
C ASP A 107 -16.19 22.78 4.52
N LEU A 108 -15.19 21.91 4.47
CA LEU A 108 -15.38 20.45 4.46
C LEU A 108 -15.87 19.95 5.82
N ARG A 109 -15.32 20.48 6.92
CA ARG A 109 -15.78 20.17 8.28
C ARG A 109 -17.26 20.53 8.45
N SER A 110 -17.68 21.68 7.96
CA SER A 110 -19.08 22.12 8.02
C SER A 110 -20.04 21.25 7.19
N GLN A 111 -19.50 20.55 6.17
CA GLN A 111 -20.23 19.56 5.38
C GLN A 111 -20.24 18.15 6.04
N GLY A 112 -19.65 18.00 7.23
CA GLY A 112 -19.62 16.72 7.95
C GLY A 112 -18.50 15.76 7.50
N VAL A 113 -17.50 16.23 6.75
CA VAL A 113 -16.31 15.43 6.42
C VAL A 113 -15.51 15.20 7.70
N ILE A 114 -15.13 13.95 7.94
CA ILE A 114 -14.25 13.57 9.05
C ILE A 114 -12.90 13.16 8.46
N PHE A 115 -11.84 13.86 8.85
CA PHE A 115 -10.48 13.51 8.51
C PHE A 115 -9.61 13.66 9.76
N THR A 116 -9.18 12.52 10.30
CA THR A 116 -8.46 12.47 11.58
C THR A 116 -7.59 11.20 11.66
N ASP A 117 -6.73 11.15 12.65
CA ASP A 117 -6.07 9.89 12.98
C ASP A 117 -7.08 8.86 13.52
N LEU A 118 -6.79 7.58 13.27
CA LEU A 118 -7.73 6.50 13.55
C LEU A 118 -7.98 6.32 15.06
N ARG A 119 -6.99 6.60 15.93
CA ARG A 119 -7.18 6.53 17.41
C ARG A 119 -8.20 7.58 17.88
N THR A 120 -8.14 8.78 17.34
CA THR A 120 -9.14 9.82 17.58
C THR A 120 -10.51 9.39 17.06
N ALA A 121 -10.57 8.81 15.85
CA ALA A 121 -11.82 8.31 15.28
C ALA A 121 -12.46 7.19 16.12
N VAL A 122 -11.68 6.28 16.67
CA VAL A 122 -12.17 5.22 17.58
C VAL A 122 -12.87 5.79 18.82
N ARG A 123 -12.40 6.92 19.34
CA ARG A 123 -12.97 7.58 20.53
C ARG A 123 -14.16 8.47 20.18
N GLU A 124 -14.05 9.27 19.13
CA GLU A 124 -15.02 10.33 18.81
C GLU A 124 -16.10 9.88 17.82
N HIS A 125 -15.80 8.87 16.99
CA HIS A 125 -16.67 8.34 15.94
C HIS A 125 -16.79 6.81 16.01
N GLY A 126 -16.79 6.27 17.23
CA GLY A 126 -16.68 4.84 17.51
C GLY A 126 -17.69 3.96 16.77
N ASP A 127 -18.96 4.37 16.65
CA ASP A 127 -20.00 3.60 15.95
C ASP A 127 -19.69 3.44 14.47
N LEU A 128 -19.20 4.51 13.82
CA LEU A 128 -18.85 4.49 12.41
C LEU A 128 -17.61 3.62 12.17
N VAL A 129 -16.57 3.79 12.99
CA VAL A 129 -15.38 2.94 12.93
C VAL A 129 -15.73 1.48 13.21
N ARG A 130 -16.51 1.19 14.26
CA ARG A 130 -16.91 -0.17 14.63
C ARG A 130 -17.64 -0.91 13.52
N LYS A 131 -18.41 -0.19 12.70
CA LYS A 131 -19.14 -0.77 11.58
C LYS A 131 -18.20 -1.30 10.47
N HIS A 132 -17.07 -0.64 10.24
CA HIS A 132 -16.25 -0.85 9.07
C HIS A 132 -14.88 -1.47 9.36
N PHE A 133 -14.22 -1.04 10.44
CA PHE A 133 -12.84 -1.41 10.78
C PHE A 133 -12.65 -2.92 10.90
N MET A 134 -11.86 -3.51 10.03
CA MET A 134 -11.50 -4.94 9.97
C MET A 134 -12.71 -5.89 10.10
N THR A 135 -13.80 -5.55 9.39
CA THR A 135 -15.01 -6.38 9.36
C THR A 135 -15.15 -7.12 8.04
N ARG A 136 -15.73 -6.48 7.03
CA ARG A 136 -16.00 -7.09 5.72
C ARG A 136 -14.88 -6.87 4.70
N CYS A 137 -14.11 -5.78 4.87
CA CYS A 137 -13.10 -5.41 3.88
C CYS A 137 -11.83 -6.25 4.08
N VAL A 138 -11.13 -6.09 5.19
CA VAL A 138 -9.93 -6.88 5.53
C VAL A 138 -10.10 -7.48 6.92
N PRO A 139 -10.87 -8.59 7.09
CA PRO A 139 -11.04 -9.21 8.40
C PRO A 139 -9.72 -9.83 8.90
N PRO A 140 -9.50 -9.94 10.22
CA PRO A 140 -8.30 -10.57 10.78
C PRO A 140 -8.08 -12.02 10.31
N SER A 141 -9.14 -12.71 9.94
CA SER A 141 -9.09 -14.10 9.44
C SER A 141 -8.49 -14.25 8.04
N ASP A 142 -8.27 -13.16 7.31
CA ASP A 142 -7.74 -13.21 5.93
C ASP A 142 -6.32 -13.77 5.86
N SER A 143 -5.49 -13.51 6.88
CA SER A 143 -4.14 -14.02 6.93
C SER A 143 -3.50 -13.90 8.33
N LYS A 144 -2.41 -14.61 8.55
CA LYS A 144 -1.58 -14.48 9.76
C LYS A 144 -1.19 -13.02 10.02
N PHE A 145 -0.78 -12.27 8.99
CA PHE A 145 -0.35 -10.87 9.13
C PHE A 145 -1.53 -9.90 9.27
N ALA A 146 -2.70 -10.19 8.71
CA ALA A 146 -3.92 -9.42 8.98
C ALA A 146 -4.37 -9.59 10.45
N ALA A 147 -4.25 -10.80 11.00
CA ALA A 147 -4.54 -11.06 12.40
C ALA A 147 -3.55 -10.34 13.33
N LEU A 148 -2.24 -10.40 13.04
CA LEU A 148 -1.21 -9.64 13.76
C LEU A 148 -1.51 -8.14 13.73
N HIS A 149 -1.86 -7.62 12.54
CA HIS A 149 -2.24 -6.22 12.38
C HIS A 149 -3.44 -5.87 13.26
N GLY A 150 -4.52 -6.64 13.22
CA GLY A 150 -5.72 -6.42 14.02
C GLY A 150 -5.46 -6.38 15.52
N ALA A 151 -4.52 -7.21 16.01
CA ALA A 151 -4.13 -7.23 17.41
C ALA A 151 -3.26 -6.01 17.81
N PHE A 152 -2.36 -5.55 16.93
CA PHE A 152 -1.29 -4.60 17.27
C PHE A 152 -1.31 -3.28 16.50
N TRP A 153 -2.32 -2.99 15.66
CA TRP A 153 -2.35 -1.71 14.95
C TRP A 153 -2.16 -0.53 15.92
N GLN A 154 -1.41 0.47 15.49
CA GLN A 154 -0.97 1.54 16.39
C GLN A 154 -1.76 2.83 16.18
N ASN A 155 -1.87 3.26 14.98
CA ASN A 155 -2.63 4.42 14.53
C ASN A 155 -2.86 4.32 13.03
N GLY A 156 -3.32 5.39 12.41
CA GLY A 156 -3.54 5.47 10.98
C GLY A 156 -4.46 6.60 10.63
N VAL A 157 -5.24 6.40 9.59
CA VAL A 157 -6.09 7.43 8.99
C VAL A 157 -7.54 7.02 9.05
N PHE A 158 -8.40 7.94 9.38
CA PHE A 158 -9.84 7.82 9.16
C PHE A 158 -10.33 8.97 8.30
N LEU A 159 -10.87 8.61 7.14
CA LEU A 159 -11.54 9.54 6.22
C LEU A 159 -12.97 9.08 5.99
N TYR A 160 -13.94 9.92 6.37
CA TYR A 160 -15.35 9.76 6.02
C TYR A 160 -15.82 10.96 5.22
N VAL A 161 -16.39 10.70 4.07
CA VAL A 161 -16.98 11.74 3.21
C VAL A 161 -18.48 11.48 3.09
N PRO A 162 -19.33 12.41 3.58
CA PRO A 162 -20.77 12.26 3.55
C PRO A 162 -21.33 12.23 2.13
N ARG A 163 -22.58 11.78 2.03
CA ARG A 163 -23.35 11.67 0.79
C ARG A 163 -23.31 12.94 -0.03
N GLY A 164 -22.94 12.81 -1.31
CA GLY A 164 -22.96 13.88 -2.31
C GLY A 164 -21.88 14.95 -2.14
N VAL A 165 -20.97 14.82 -1.19
CA VAL A 165 -19.86 15.76 -1.01
C VAL A 165 -18.76 15.45 -2.02
N ILE A 166 -18.38 16.44 -2.83
CA ILE A 166 -17.35 16.34 -3.86
C ILE A 166 -16.16 17.20 -3.45
N ILE A 167 -14.99 16.59 -3.32
CA ILE A 167 -13.77 17.24 -2.85
C ILE A 167 -12.74 17.22 -3.97
N ALA A 168 -12.35 18.40 -4.45
CA ALA A 168 -11.44 18.53 -5.58
C ALA A 168 -9.96 18.36 -5.18
N GLU A 169 -9.55 18.96 -4.07
CA GLU A 169 -8.19 18.90 -3.59
C GLU A 169 -7.90 17.56 -2.87
N PRO A 170 -6.70 17.02 -2.96
CA PRO A 170 -6.37 15.78 -2.31
C PRO A 170 -6.23 15.93 -0.78
N PHE A 171 -6.55 14.87 -0.04
CA PHE A 171 -6.07 14.67 1.32
C PHE A 171 -4.63 14.15 1.27
N ARG A 172 -3.76 14.71 2.09
CA ARG A 172 -2.35 14.34 2.17
C ARG A 172 -2.05 13.68 3.51
N VAL A 173 -1.52 12.46 3.45
CA VAL A 173 -1.10 11.69 4.63
C VAL A 173 0.38 11.40 4.53
N ILE A 174 1.12 11.67 5.60
CA ILE A 174 2.54 11.37 5.72
C ILE A 174 2.74 10.47 6.94
N ILE A 175 3.28 9.28 6.72
CA ILE A 175 3.59 8.31 7.76
C ILE A 175 5.10 8.13 7.80
N SER A 176 5.71 8.46 8.94
CA SER A 176 7.13 8.28 9.18
C SER A 176 7.34 7.37 10.38
N ALA A 177 8.27 6.44 10.28
CA ALA A 177 8.59 5.52 11.37
C ALA A 177 10.09 5.25 11.49
N ALA A 178 10.58 5.23 12.73
CA ALA A 178 11.92 4.75 13.08
C ALA A 178 11.84 3.23 13.36
N LEU A 179 12.19 2.40 12.39
CA LEU A 179 11.99 0.95 12.45
C LEU A 179 13.26 0.21 12.91
N HIS A 180 13.83 0.62 14.06
CA HIS A 180 15.00 -0.02 14.67
C HIS A 180 14.56 -1.11 15.66
N HIS A 181 14.57 -2.39 15.25
CA HIS A 181 14.03 -3.52 16.02
C HIS A 181 12.59 -3.30 16.52
N SER A 182 11.81 -2.52 15.77
CA SER A 182 10.45 -2.17 16.15
C SER A 182 9.48 -2.32 14.98
N ALA A 183 8.19 -2.31 15.32
CA ALA A 183 7.13 -2.41 14.34
C ALA A 183 6.34 -1.11 14.19
N SER A 184 5.91 -0.83 12.95
CA SER A 184 4.90 0.17 12.62
C SER A 184 3.71 -0.53 11.96
N LEU A 185 2.57 -0.54 12.64
CA LEU A 185 1.33 -1.13 12.13
C LEU A 185 0.30 -0.02 11.95
N THR A 186 0.15 0.45 10.70
CA THR A 186 -0.72 1.58 10.36
C THR A 186 -1.95 1.13 9.59
N HIS A 187 -3.12 1.70 9.96
CA HIS A 187 -4.40 1.33 9.39
C HIS A 187 -5.11 2.53 8.79
N THR A 188 -5.38 2.50 7.49
CA THR A 188 -6.14 3.53 6.78
C THR A 188 -7.55 3.02 6.51
N LEU A 189 -8.55 3.71 7.04
CA LEU A 189 -9.96 3.41 6.81
C LEU A 189 -10.62 4.59 6.09
N VAL A 190 -11.06 4.36 4.86
CA VAL A 190 -11.77 5.34 4.03
C VAL A 190 -13.20 4.86 3.78
N VAL A 191 -14.17 5.70 4.08
CA VAL A 191 -15.58 5.45 3.82
C VAL A 191 -16.13 6.61 3.01
N LEU A 192 -16.49 6.37 1.75
CA LEU A 192 -17.19 7.31 0.90
C LEU A 192 -18.65 6.92 0.80
N ASP A 193 -19.54 7.78 1.29
CA ASP A 193 -20.97 7.59 1.20
C ASP A 193 -21.48 7.85 -0.23
N GLU A 194 -22.76 7.61 -0.48
CA GLU A 194 -23.37 7.67 -1.80
C GLU A 194 -23.07 8.97 -2.56
N GLY A 195 -22.47 8.85 -3.74
CA GLY A 195 -22.10 9.97 -4.61
C GLY A 195 -20.95 10.84 -4.11
N ALA A 196 -20.29 10.46 -3.03
CA ALA A 196 -19.12 11.18 -2.51
C ALA A 196 -17.91 11.01 -3.41
N GLN A 197 -17.06 12.05 -3.48
CA GLN A 197 -15.83 12.00 -4.28
C GLN A 197 -14.65 12.55 -3.48
N ALA A 198 -13.52 11.84 -3.50
CA ALA A 198 -12.29 12.26 -2.83
C ALA A 198 -11.03 11.70 -3.51
N THR A 199 -9.91 12.36 -3.23
CA THR A 199 -8.56 11.87 -3.52
C THR A 199 -7.76 11.78 -2.22
N LEU A 200 -7.13 10.62 -1.97
CA LEU A 200 -6.23 10.40 -0.83
C LEU A 200 -4.83 10.08 -1.35
N VAL A 201 -3.81 10.76 -0.82
CA VAL A 201 -2.41 10.52 -1.12
C VAL A 201 -1.67 10.22 0.16
N GLU A 202 -1.28 8.97 0.35
CA GLU A 202 -0.53 8.47 1.50
C GLU A 202 0.92 8.17 1.12
N ASP A 203 1.87 8.65 1.91
CA ASP A 203 3.30 8.39 1.74
C ASP A 203 3.87 7.81 3.03
N ALA A 204 4.29 6.55 2.98
CA ALA A 204 4.89 5.84 4.09
C ALA A 204 6.40 5.72 3.88
N ALA A 205 7.18 6.28 4.80
CA ALA A 205 8.62 6.26 4.78
C ALA A 205 9.21 5.86 6.14
N SER A 206 10.42 5.34 6.14
CA SER A 206 11.20 5.13 7.35
C SER A 206 12.64 5.54 7.16
N ASP A 207 13.34 5.72 8.26
CA ASP A 207 14.79 5.92 8.25
C ASP A 207 15.48 4.66 7.71
N GLU A 208 16.66 4.83 7.11
CA GLU A 208 17.53 3.70 6.77
C GLU A 208 18.14 3.13 8.05
N THR A 209 18.07 1.81 8.15
CA THR A 209 18.63 1.05 9.27
C THR A 209 19.24 -0.26 8.80
N THR A 210 20.20 -0.79 9.54
CA THR A 210 20.73 -2.14 9.34
C THR A 210 19.98 -3.19 10.17
N GLU A 211 19.13 -2.75 11.08
CA GLU A 211 18.38 -3.59 12.00
C GLU A 211 17.00 -3.94 11.42
N GLN A 212 16.53 -5.14 11.71
CA GLN A 212 15.22 -5.56 11.20
C GLN A 212 14.10 -4.71 11.80
N GLY A 213 13.29 -4.13 10.91
CA GLY A 213 12.03 -3.50 11.25
C GLY A 213 10.85 -4.26 10.62
N LEU A 214 9.68 -4.08 11.20
CA LEU A 214 8.43 -4.61 10.67
C LEU A 214 7.47 -3.46 10.33
N SER A 215 7.01 -3.42 9.10
CA SER A 215 5.87 -2.61 8.68
C SER A 215 4.68 -3.51 8.38
N SER A 216 3.52 -3.14 8.89
CA SER A 216 2.25 -3.75 8.50
C SER A 216 1.25 -2.64 8.18
N ARG A 217 0.83 -2.57 6.93
CA ARG A 217 -0.10 -1.53 6.47
C ARG A 217 -1.39 -2.19 5.96
N VAL A 218 -2.52 -1.79 6.52
CA VAL A 218 -3.83 -2.20 6.06
C VAL A 218 -4.60 -0.97 5.61
N VAL A 219 -5.12 -1.02 4.38
CA VAL A 219 -5.91 0.05 3.77
C VAL A 219 -7.27 -0.53 3.37
N GLU A 220 -8.31 -0.11 4.08
CA GLU A 220 -9.70 -0.48 3.83
C GLU A 220 -10.43 0.68 3.16
N LEU A 221 -10.90 0.47 1.94
CA LEU A 221 -11.60 1.47 1.14
C LEU A 221 -13.03 0.98 0.88
N ILE A 222 -14.02 1.73 1.36
CA ILE A 222 -15.43 1.35 1.28
C ILE A 222 -16.16 2.43 0.51
N LEU A 223 -16.64 2.09 -0.68
CA LEU A 223 -17.31 3.00 -1.59
C LEU A 223 -18.78 2.58 -1.73
N GLU A 224 -19.68 3.45 -1.24
CA GLU A 224 -21.11 3.29 -1.43
C GLU A 224 -21.52 3.74 -2.84
N ARG A 225 -22.78 3.56 -3.23
CA ARG A 225 -23.29 3.79 -4.59
C ARG A 225 -22.79 5.10 -5.20
N ALA A 226 -22.31 5.05 -6.44
CA ALA A 226 -21.84 6.19 -7.25
C ALA A 226 -20.68 7.01 -6.62
N ALA A 227 -20.01 6.48 -5.60
CA ALA A 227 -18.84 7.13 -5.02
C ALA A 227 -17.63 7.03 -5.96
N VAL A 228 -16.75 8.04 -5.90
CA VAL A 228 -15.52 8.11 -6.72
C VAL A 228 -14.31 8.31 -5.83
N LEU A 229 -13.31 7.43 -5.94
CA LEU A 229 -12.08 7.52 -5.17
C LEU A 229 -10.84 7.42 -6.06
N HIS A 230 -9.89 8.33 -5.86
CA HIS A 230 -8.52 8.16 -6.27
C HIS A 230 -7.63 7.99 -5.02
N CYS A 231 -7.07 6.80 -4.82
CA CYS A 231 -6.18 6.50 -3.71
C CYS A 231 -4.76 6.24 -4.23
N VAL A 232 -3.79 6.98 -3.72
CA VAL A 232 -2.38 6.82 -4.04
C VAL A 232 -1.62 6.45 -2.78
N GLY A 233 -0.98 5.29 -2.76
CA GLY A 233 -0.09 4.84 -1.70
C GLY A 233 1.36 4.79 -2.18
N THR A 234 2.28 5.43 -1.47
CA THR A 234 3.71 5.29 -1.74
C THR A 234 4.43 4.65 -0.55
N GLN A 235 5.44 3.83 -0.84
CA GLN A 235 6.24 3.14 0.16
C GLN A 235 7.72 3.35 -0.12
N ARG A 236 8.43 3.97 0.85
CA ARG A 236 9.84 4.32 0.80
C ARG A 236 10.55 3.91 2.10
N LEU A 237 10.32 2.66 2.52
CA LEU A 237 10.84 2.09 3.76
C LEU A 237 12.32 1.71 3.62
N GLY A 238 13.05 1.73 4.73
CA GLY A 238 14.45 1.35 4.80
C GLY A 238 14.72 -0.10 4.38
N ARG A 239 15.94 -0.39 3.93
CA ARG A 239 16.33 -1.66 3.29
C ARG A 239 16.45 -2.85 4.24
N ALA A 240 16.27 -2.68 5.54
CA ALA A 240 16.18 -3.75 6.52
C ALA A 240 14.75 -4.06 6.96
N VAL A 241 13.74 -3.33 6.45
CA VAL A 241 12.34 -3.46 6.85
C VAL A 241 11.64 -4.59 6.08
N TYR A 242 10.86 -5.39 6.80
CA TYR A 242 9.89 -6.34 6.24
C TYR A 242 8.51 -5.67 6.23
N ASP A 243 7.90 -5.54 5.05
CA ASP A 243 6.64 -4.84 4.84
C ASP A 243 5.53 -5.80 4.40
N PHE A 244 4.46 -5.89 5.20
CA PHE A 244 3.26 -6.64 4.87
C PHE A 244 2.12 -5.66 4.64
N HIS A 245 1.69 -5.54 3.39
CA HIS A 245 0.70 -4.58 2.96
C HIS A 245 -0.55 -5.27 2.43
N THR A 246 -1.73 -4.83 2.89
CA THR A 246 -3.01 -5.23 2.32
C THR A 246 -3.85 -3.99 2.05
N GLU A 247 -4.14 -3.73 0.78
CA GLU A 247 -5.05 -2.69 0.33
C GLU A 247 -6.24 -3.36 -0.35
N ARG A 248 -7.46 -3.09 0.13
CA ARG A 248 -8.68 -3.64 -0.46
C ARG A 248 -9.75 -2.59 -0.58
N VAL A 249 -10.40 -2.54 -1.76
CA VAL A 249 -11.57 -1.70 -2.00
C VAL A 249 -12.82 -2.55 -2.18
N LEU A 250 -13.88 -2.18 -1.46
CA LEU A 250 -15.24 -2.68 -1.68
C LEU A 250 -15.99 -1.66 -2.52
N LEU A 251 -16.41 -2.07 -3.70
CA LEU A 251 -17.06 -1.23 -4.70
C LEU A 251 -18.56 -1.52 -4.74
N GLY A 252 -19.37 -0.54 -4.32
CA GLY A 252 -20.81 -0.55 -4.46
C GLY A 252 -21.25 -0.30 -5.90
N ARG A 253 -22.55 -0.18 -6.12
CA ARG A 253 -23.14 0.04 -7.45
C ARG A 253 -22.68 1.36 -8.07
N ASP A 254 -22.33 1.33 -9.37
CA ASP A 254 -21.95 2.50 -10.18
C ASP A 254 -20.74 3.28 -9.62
N THR A 255 -19.91 2.66 -8.76
CA THR A 255 -18.70 3.28 -8.20
C THR A 255 -17.55 3.31 -9.19
N THR A 256 -16.65 4.27 -9.00
CA THR A 256 -15.39 4.34 -9.74
C THR A 256 -14.22 4.49 -8.77
N ALA A 257 -13.20 3.64 -8.87
CA ALA A 257 -11.98 3.75 -8.09
C ALA A 257 -10.73 3.71 -8.97
N THR A 258 -9.72 4.48 -8.58
CA THR A 258 -8.34 4.33 -9.06
C THR A 258 -7.46 4.13 -7.85
N LEU A 259 -6.85 2.94 -7.74
CA LEU A 259 -5.85 2.64 -6.72
C LEU A 259 -4.48 2.64 -7.37
N GLN A 260 -3.56 3.39 -6.81
CA GLN A 260 -2.19 3.49 -7.30
C GLN A 260 -1.19 3.23 -6.19
N THR A 261 -0.34 2.22 -6.35
CA THR A 261 0.72 1.86 -5.41
C THR A 261 2.09 2.08 -6.04
N ILE A 262 2.99 2.81 -5.36
CA ILE A 262 4.38 3.02 -5.78
C ILE A 262 5.31 2.58 -4.65
N GLU A 263 6.18 1.60 -4.91
CA GLU A 263 6.98 0.96 -3.88
C GLU A 263 8.45 0.92 -4.27
N LEU A 264 9.26 1.54 -3.44
CA LEU A 264 10.69 1.71 -3.66
C LEU A 264 11.53 1.06 -2.55
N GLY A 265 11.00 0.99 -1.33
CA GLY A 265 11.72 0.60 -0.13
C GLY A 265 11.61 -0.87 0.25
N SER A 266 11.99 -1.19 1.48
CA SER A 266 11.97 -2.46 2.19
C SER A 266 13.02 -3.50 1.75
N ARG A 267 13.32 -4.43 2.65
CA ARG A 267 14.09 -5.67 2.38
C ARG A 267 13.21 -6.70 1.66
N LEU A 268 12.00 -6.84 2.17
CA LEU A 268 10.97 -7.71 1.63
C LEU A 268 9.63 -7.00 1.74
N THR A 269 8.91 -6.92 0.64
CA THR A 269 7.51 -6.55 0.65
C THR A 269 6.65 -7.71 0.19
N LYS A 270 5.62 -8.06 0.99
CA LYS A 270 4.52 -8.92 0.57
C LYS A 270 3.25 -8.07 0.55
N GLY A 271 2.87 -7.63 -0.64
CA GLY A 271 1.73 -6.74 -0.86
C GLY A 271 0.53 -7.45 -1.47
N ARG A 272 -0.67 -7.08 -1.03
CA ARG A 272 -1.95 -7.49 -1.63
C ARG A 272 -2.73 -6.24 -2.02
N VAL A 273 -3.15 -6.14 -3.28
CA VAL A 273 -4.01 -5.06 -3.78
C VAL A 273 -5.23 -5.68 -4.42
N GLU A 274 -6.40 -5.47 -3.83
CA GLU A 274 -7.60 -6.23 -4.15
C GLU A 274 -8.82 -5.31 -4.36
N ALA A 275 -9.54 -5.55 -5.43
CA ALA A 275 -10.78 -4.86 -5.75
C ALA A 275 -11.94 -5.84 -5.79
N ILE A 276 -12.95 -5.61 -4.95
CA ILE A 276 -14.18 -6.41 -4.89
C ILE A 276 -15.31 -5.61 -5.53
N LEU A 277 -15.63 -5.92 -6.78
CA LEU A 277 -16.70 -5.29 -7.55
C LEU A 277 -18.04 -5.95 -7.15
N GLY A 278 -18.58 -5.49 -6.02
CA GLY A 278 -19.78 -6.06 -5.39
C GLY A 278 -21.09 -5.44 -5.85
N GLY A 279 -21.06 -4.33 -6.59
CA GLY A 279 -22.24 -3.66 -7.13
C GLY A 279 -22.22 -3.59 -8.65
N ASP A 280 -23.39 -3.60 -9.28
CA ASP A 280 -23.51 -3.49 -10.74
C ASP A 280 -22.87 -2.19 -11.25
N GLY A 281 -22.22 -2.25 -12.41
CA GLY A 281 -21.61 -1.10 -13.04
C GLY A 281 -20.35 -0.54 -12.33
N ALA A 282 -19.83 -1.23 -11.33
CA ALA A 282 -18.61 -0.83 -10.64
C ALA A 282 -17.39 -0.84 -11.57
N SER A 283 -16.51 0.16 -11.44
CA SER A 283 -15.32 0.31 -12.27
C SER A 283 -14.09 0.56 -11.42
N VAL A 284 -12.97 -0.12 -11.73
CA VAL A 284 -11.71 0.06 -11.01
C VAL A 284 -10.49 0.06 -11.93
N LYS A 285 -9.54 0.94 -11.62
CA LYS A 285 -8.17 0.89 -12.15
C LYS A 285 -7.22 0.56 -11.03
N LEU A 286 -6.40 -0.49 -11.20
CA LEU A 286 -5.34 -0.87 -10.28
C LEU A 286 -3.98 -0.59 -10.94
N LEU A 287 -3.25 0.38 -10.43
CA LEU A 287 -1.99 0.84 -10.98
C LEU A 287 -0.87 0.56 -9.99
N GLY A 288 0.20 -0.07 -10.43
CA GLY A 288 1.34 -0.37 -9.58
C GLY A 288 2.68 -0.08 -10.23
N LEU A 289 3.59 0.47 -9.46
CA LEU A 289 4.99 0.64 -9.82
C LEU A 289 5.87 0.14 -8.68
N TYR A 290 6.83 -0.70 -8.98
CA TYR A 290 7.88 -1.06 -8.04
C TYR A 290 9.26 -0.96 -8.68
N VAL A 291 10.21 -0.44 -7.92
CA VAL A 291 11.62 -0.37 -8.33
C VAL A 291 12.44 -1.06 -7.26
N ALA A 292 13.04 -2.19 -7.62
CA ALA A 292 13.80 -3.04 -6.73
C ALA A 292 15.27 -3.12 -7.16
N ASP A 293 16.15 -2.91 -6.20
CA ASP A 293 17.60 -2.94 -6.37
C ASP A 293 18.29 -3.76 -5.26
N GLY A 294 19.62 -3.93 -5.34
CA GLY A 294 20.39 -4.67 -4.36
C GLY A 294 19.88 -6.11 -4.18
N LYS A 295 19.37 -6.43 -2.99
CA LYS A 295 18.81 -7.76 -2.64
C LYS A 295 17.34 -7.67 -2.20
N GLN A 296 16.63 -6.64 -2.63
CA GLN A 296 15.21 -6.49 -2.30
C GLN A 296 14.38 -7.62 -2.91
N HIS A 297 13.34 -8.03 -2.18
CA HIS A 297 12.34 -8.97 -2.65
C HIS A 297 10.96 -8.33 -2.61
N MET A 298 10.34 -8.13 -3.78
CA MET A 298 9.03 -7.51 -3.91
C MET A 298 8.01 -8.50 -4.47
N ASP A 299 7.09 -8.96 -3.63
CA ASP A 299 6.05 -9.92 -3.98
C ASP A 299 4.68 -9.27 -3.90
N ARG A 300 3.96 -9.26 -5.02
CA ARG A 300 2.66 -8.63 -5.19
C ARG A 300 1.61 -9.65 -5.60
N TYR A 301 0.52 -9.69 -4.82
CA TYR A 301 -0.71 -10.35 -5.19
C TYR A 301 -1.77 -9.30 -5.54
N THR A 302 -2.50 -9.51 -6.63
CA THR A 302 -3.62 -8.65 -7.02
C THR A 302 -4.87 -9.47 -7.29
N LEU A 303 -6.03 -8.94 -6.88
CA LEU A 303 -7.32 -9.57 -7.12
C LEU A 303 -8.30 -8.56 -7.74
N GLN A 304 -8.86 -8.91 -8.88
CA GLN A 304 -9.98 -8.23 -9.52
C GLN A 304 -11.19 -9.17 -9.43
N ASP A 305 -12.03 -8.99 -8.40
CA ASP A 305 -13.11 -9.91 -8.04
C ASP A 305 -14.48 -9.35 -8.48
N HIS A 306 -14.96 -9.79 -9.61
CA HIS A 306 -16.23 -9.38 -10.21
C HIS A 306 -17.37 -10.23 -9.68
N ARG A 307 -18.12 -9.69 -8.71
CA ARG A 307 -19.25 -10.36 -8.04
C ARG A 307 -20.62 -9.87 -8.50
N ALA A 308 -20.66 -8.81 -9.32
CA ALA A 308 -21.89 -8.19 -9.82
C ALA A 308 -21.80 -7.93 -11.32
N ALA A 309 -22.92 -7.59 -11.95
CA ALA A 309 -23.01 -7.42 -13.40
C ALA A 309 -22.33 -6.12 -13.89
N SER A 310 -21.88 -6.14 -15.15
CA SER A 310 -21.34 -4.98 -15.87
C SER A 310 -20.14 -4.31 -15.20
N GLY A 311 -19.38 -5.08 -14.42
CA GLY A 311 -18.16 -4.62 -13.76
C GLY A 311 -17.03 -4.40 -14.76
N THR A 312 -16.23 -3.35 -14.58
CA THR A 312 -15.03 -3.08 -15.39
C THR A 312 -13.80 -2.96 -14.52
N SER A 313 -12.74 -3.70 -14.88
CA SER A 313 -11.45 -3.55 -14.19
C SER A 313 -10.28 -3.52 -15.16
N ASP A 314 -9.34 -2.61 -14.91
CA ASP A 314 -8.10 -2.45 -15.66
C ASP A 314 -6.92 -2.42 -14.70
N LEU A 315 -5.96 -3.33 -14.88
CA LEU A 315 -4.77 -3.43 -14.03
C LEU A 315 -3.51 -3.25 -14.86
N LEU A 316 -2.66 -2.33 -14.43
CA LEU A 316 -1.32 -2.15 -14.96
C LEU A 316 -0.29 -2.08 -13.83
N PHE A 317 0.56 -3.11 -13.73
CA PHE A 317 1.72 -3.12 -12.86
C PHE A 317 3.00 -3.09 -13.66
N LYS A 318 3.91 -2.16 -13.33
CA LYS A 318 5.24 -2.06 -13.91
C LYS A 318 6.31 -2.28 -12.86
N GLY A 319 7.33 -3.06 -13.21
CA GLY A 319 8.49 -3.33 -12.35
C GLY A 319 9.80 -2.95 -13.02
N VAL A 320 10.69 -2.32 -12.29
CA VAL A 320 12.10 -2.16 -12.66
C VAL A 320 12.93 -2.92 -11.64
N VAL A 321 13.74 -3.88 -12.11
CA VAL A 321 14.48 -4.79 -11.22
C VAL A 321 15.94 -4.81 -11.64
N THR A 322 16.84 -4.56 -10.69
CA THR A 322 18.29 -4.53 -10.93
C THR A 322 19.07 -5.32 -9.89
N ASP A 323 20.37 -5.44 -10.06
CA ASP A 323 21.30 -6.18 -9.21
C ASP A 323 20.88 -7.65 -8.96
N GLU A 324 20.75 -8.07 -7.71
CA GLU A 324 20.26 -9.39 -7.29
C GLU A 324 18.81 -9.35 -6.81
N ALA A 325 18.10 -8.21 -7.05
CA ALA A 325 16.74 -8.06 -6.60
C ALA A 325 15.78 -9.01 -7.33
N ARG A 326 14.68 -9.31 -6.67
CA ARG A 326 13.64 -10.19 -7.19
C ARG A 326 12.27 -9.56 -7.05
N SER A 327 11.48 -9.65 -8.12
CA SER A 327 10.05 -9.34 -8.06
C SER A 327 9.20 -10.60 -8.35
N VAL A 328 8.05 -10.66 -7.71
CA VAL A 328 7.00 -11.64 -7.97
C VAL A 328 5.70 -10.87 -8.15
N PHE A 329 5.00 -11.14 -9.23
CA PHE A 329 3.66 -10.65 -9.46
C PHE A 329 2.73 -11.86 -9.64
N SER A 330 1.70 -11.95 -8.81
CA SER A 330 0.63 -12.93 -8.95
C SER A 330 -0.70 -12.21 -9.04
N GLY A 331 -1.36 -12.28 -10.17
CA GLY A 331 -2.63 -11.59 -10.40
C GLY A 331 -3.76 -12.57 -10.67
N LEU A 332 -4.92 -12.36 -10.04
CA LEU A 332 -6.12 -13.12 -10.28
C LEU A 332 -7.25 -12.19 -10.74
N ILE A 333 -7.82 -12.47 -11.89
CA ILE A 333 -9.14 -11.98 -12.26
C ILE A 333 -10.14 -13.10 -11.97
N ARG A 334 -11.06 -12.84 -11.06
CA ARG A 334 -12.18 -13.76 -10.74
C ARG A 334 -13.50 -13.15 -11.15
N VAL A 335 -14.27 -13.90 -11.91
CA VAL A 335 -15.63 -13.52 -12.32
C VAL A 335 -16.59 -14.58 -11.80
N THR A 336 -17.44 -14.21 -10.85
CA THR A 336 -18.47 -15.13 -10.33
C THR A 336 -19.59 -15.34 -11.35
N PRO A 337 -20.48 -16.33 -11.19
CA PRO A 337 -21.61 -16.53 -12.10
C PRO A 337 -22.52 -15.29 -12.26
N GLU A 338 -22.57 -14.41 -11.26
CA GLU A 338 -23.33 -13.16 -11.25
C GLU A 338 -22.64 -12.04 -12.04
N GLY A 339 -21.32 -12.15 -12.30
CA GLY A 339 -20.49 -11.15 -12.98
C GLY A 339 -20.73 -11.08 -14.50
N LYS A 340 -21.97 -11.07 -14.95
CA LYS A 340 -22.33 -10.96 -16.37
C LYS A 340 -21.98 -9.61 -16.94
N GLY A 341 -21.59 -9.56 -18.20
CA GLY A 341 -21.20 -8.31 -18.87
C GLY A 341 -19.89 -7.70 -18.33
N THR A 342 -19.06 -8.49 -17.64
CA THR A 342 -17.74 -8.06 -17.16
C THR A 342 -16.79 -7.76 -18.32
N ALA A 343 -16.02 -6.65 -18.17
CA ALA A 343 -14.82 -6.34 -18.97
C ALA A 343 -13.61 -6.21 -18.03
N ALA A 344 -12.66 -7.14 -18.13
CA ALA A 344 -11.50 -7.16 -17.24
C ALA A 344 -10.19 -7.32 -18.02
N TYR A 345 -9.21 -6.50 -17.66
CA TYR A 345 -7.87 -6.56 -18.22
C TYR A 345 -6.81 -6.50 -17.13
N GLN A 346 -5.74 -7.29 -17.31
CA GLN A 346 -4.61 -7.29 -16.40
C GLN A 346 -3.30 -7.29 -17.19
N GLN A 347 -2.40 -6.38 -16.84
CA GLN A 347 -1.09 -6.30 -17.46
C GLN A 347 0.03 -6.13 -16.42
N ASN A 348 1.05 -7.01 -16.48
CA ASN A 348 2.28 -6.84 -15.73
C ASN A 348 3.48 -6.74 -16.69
N ARG A 349 4.27 -5.66 -16.56
CA ARG A 349 5.45 -5.41 -17.36
C ARG A 349 6.66 -5.22 -16.47
N ASN A 350 7.71 -6.00 -16.71
CA ASN A 350 8.96 -5.93 -15.94
C ASN A 350 10.14 -5.61 -16.85
N LEU A 351 10.95 -4.64 -16.44
CA LEU A 351 12.20 -4.26 -17.06
C LEU A 351 13.36 -4.72 -16.18
N LEU A 352 14.18 -5.64 -16.69
CA LEU A 352 15.36 -6.13 -16.00
C LEU A 352 16.59 -5.35 -16.45
N LEU A 353 17.25 -4.72 -15.49
CA LEU A 353 18.46 -3.94 -15.76
C LEU A 353 19.73 -4.77 -15.53
N SER A 354 19.70 -5.90 -14.84
CA SER A 354 20.87 -6.76 -14.62
C SER A 354 20.64 -8.22 -15.05
N ARG A 355 21.72 -8.99 -15.17
CA ARG A 355 21.65 -10.43 -15.49
C ARG A 355 21.21 -11.27 -14.30
N THR A 356 21.40 -10.78 -13.09
CA THR A 356 21.10 -11.43 -11.81
C THR A 356 19.71 -11.09 -11.31
N ALA A 357 19.11 -9.98 -11.77
CA ALA A 357 17.73 -9.61 -11.49
C ALA A 357 16.74 -10.66 -12.00
N ARG A 358 15.66 -10.86 -11.24
CA ARG A 358 14.60 -11.82 -11.56
C ARG A 358 13.22 -11.22 -11.38
N ALA A 359 12.33 -11.52 -12.32
CA ALA A 359 10.92 -11.19 -12.22
C ALA A 359 10.08 -12.41 -12.61
N ASP A 360 9.22 -12.84 -11.70
CA ASP A 360 8.22 -13.90 -11.93
C ASP A 360 6.85 -13.23 -12.09
N SER A 361 6.16 -13.48 -13.22
CA SER A 361 4.81 -12.95 -13.48
C SER A 361 3.85 -14.11 -13.70
N ILE A 362 2.80 -14.17 -12.86
CA ILE A 362 1.87 -15.31 -12.78
C ILE A 362 0.44 -14.78 -12.84
N PRO A 363 -0.05 -14.43 -14.04
CA PRO A 363 -1.43 -14.02 -14.21
C PRO A 363 -2.36 -15.25 -14.25
N ASN A 364 -3.50 -15.17 -13.55
CA ASN A 364 -4.52 -16.21 -13.48
C ASN A 364 -5.90 -15.66 -13.80
N LEU A 365 -6.78 -16.51 -14.33
CA LEU A 365 -8.18 -16.22 -14.62
C LEU A 365 -9.07 -17.34 -14.05
N GLU A 366 -10.11 -16.95 -13.30
CA GLU A 366 -11.19 -17.82 -12.84
C GLU A 366 -12.53 -17.24 -13.34
N ILE A 367 -13.09 -17.81 -14.40
CA ILE A 367 -14.28 -17.28 -15.04
C ILE A 367 -15.45 -18.23 -14.83
N GLY A 368 -16.41 -17.84 -13.99
CA GLY A 368 -17.64 -18.57 -13.69
C GLY A 368 -18.86 -18.10 -14.49
N ALA A 369 -18.83 -16.89 -15.07
CA ALA A 369 -19.92 -16.36 -15.87
C ALA A 369 -19.79 -16.79 -17.36
N ASN A 370 -20.93 -17.06 -18.00
CA ASN A 370 -20.96 -17.44 -19.42
C ASN A 370 -21.09 -16.23 -20.37
N ASP A 371 -21.52 -15.09 -19.86
CA ASP A 371 -21.79 -13.87 -20.62
C ASP A 371 -20.89 -12.74 -20.12
N ILE A 372 -19.70 -12.60 -20.72
CA ILE A 372 -18.72 -11.56 -20.42
C ILE A 372 -18.34 -10.82 -21.69
N LEU A 373 -18.01 -9.52 -21.58
CA LEU A 373 -17.53 -8.72 -22.71
C LEU A 373 -16.08 -9.06 -23.07
N GLY A 374 -15.26 -9.37 -22.07
CA GLY A 374 -13.89 -9.80 -22.27
C GLY A 374 -13.13 -9.94 -20.95
N CYS A 375 -12.25 -10.93 -20.90
CA CYS A 375 -11.36 -11.12 -19.76
C CYS A 375 -10.01 -11.60 -20.30
N THR A 376 -8.99 -10.73 -20.20
CA THR A 376 -7.67 -11.02 -20.79
C THR A 376 -6.55 -10.58 -19.87
N HIS A 377 -5.37 -11.17 -20.07
CA HIS A 377 -4.16 -10.76 -19.38
C HIS A 377 -2.95 -10.71 -20.31
N GLY A 378 -1.95 -9.91 -19.91
CA GLY A 378 -0.64 -9.84 -20.56
C GLY A 378 0.48 -9.77 -19.53
N ALA A 379 1.55 -10.52 -19.74
CA ALA A 379 2.74 -10.48 -18.91
C ALA A 379 3.99 -10.36 -19.78
N THR A 380 4.87 -9.42 -19.44
CA THR A 380 6.16 -9.27 -20.13
C THR A 380 7.29 -9.11 -19.11
N VAL A 381 8.38 -9.82 -19.35
CA VAL A 381 9.64 -9.66 -18.65
C VAL A 381 10.73 -9.51 -19.70
N GLY A 382 11.31 -8.32 -19.78
CA GLY A 382 12.31 -7.98 -20.79
C GLY A 382 13.53 -7.29 -20.20
N LYS A 383 14.64 -7.35 -20.91
CA LYS A 383 15.82 -6.52 -20.65
C LYS A 383 15.67 -5.20 -21.37
N VAL A 384 16.51 -4.23 -21.01
CA VAL A 384 16.65 -3.01 -21.81
C VAL A 384 17.12 -3.39 -23.21
N ASP A 385 16.50 -2.79 -24.21
CA ASP A 385 16.83 -3.01 -25.61
C ASP A 385 18.20 -2.40 -25.93
N GLU A 386 19.16 -3.23 -26.31
CA GLU A 386 20.53 -2.80 -26.62
C GLU A 386 20.58 -1.93 -27.90
N GLU A 387 19.65 -2.07 -28.83
CA GLU A 387 19.58 -1.21 -30.03
C GLU A 387 19.13 0.20 -29.62
N GLN A 388 18.15 0.32 -28.72
CA GLN A 388 17.73 1.62 -28.17
C GLN A 388 18.86 2.28 -27.38
N LEU A 389 19.57 1.51 -26.55
CA LEU A 389 20.75 2.01 -25.83
C LEU A 389 21.82 2.51 -26.80
N PHE A 390 22.17 1.69 -27.79
CA PHE A 390 23.17 2.07 -28.81
C PHE A 390 22.76 3.33 -29.55
N TYR A 391 21.51 3.46 -29.95
CA TYR A 391 20.99 4.66 -30.62
C TYR A 391 21.18 5.92 -29.74
N LEU A 392 20.81 5.85 -28.47
CA LEU A 392 20.96 6.98 -27.53
C LEU A 392 22.44 7.32 -27.30
N MET A 393 23.32 6.32 -27.19
CA MET A 393 24.77 6.50 -27.06
C MET A 393 25.38 7.15 -28.34
N CYS A 394 24.90 6.82 -29.52
CA CYS A 394 25.28 7.51 -30.76
C CYS A 394 24.86 8.98 -30.81
N ARG A 395 23.91 9.39 -29.95
CA ARG A 395 23.49 10.79 -29.79
C ARG A 395 24.26 11.53 -28.70
N GLY A 396 25.29 10.90 -28.10
CA GLY A 396 26.21 11.52 -27.16
C GLY A 396 25.89 11.26 -25.68
N LEU A 397 24.89 10.42 -25.38
CA LEU A 397 24.59 10.02 -24.00
C LEU A 397 25.58 8.92 -23.56
N SER A 398 26.00 8.96 -22.31
CA SER A 398 26.65 7.81 -21.68
C SER A 398 25.64 6.65 -21.53
N ARG A 399 26.15 5.42 -21.34
CA ARG A 399 25.27 4.26 -21.11
C ARG A 399 24.37 4.45 -19.90
N VAL A 400 24.87 5.05 -18.82
CA VAL A 400 24.12 5.38 -17.62
C VAL A 400 22.96 6.32 -17.92
N GLU A 401 23.22 7.41 -18.63
CA GLU A 401 22.18 8.38 -19.02
C GLU A 401 21.16 7.78 -19.98
N ALA A 402 21.59 6.96 -20.94
CA ALA A 402 20.70 6.28 -21.87
C ALA A 402 19.77 5.27 -21.15
N THR A 403 20.32 4.46 -20.23
CA THR A 403 19.54 3.53 -19.40
C THR A 403 18.53 4.29 -18.55
N ARG A 404 18.96 5.38 -17.91
CA ARG A 404 18.10 6.23 -17.08
C ARG A 404 16.93 6.79 -17.91
N LEU A 405 17.19 7.32 -19.09
CA LEU A 405 16.15 7.88 -19.98
C LEU A 405 15.11 6.83 -20.38
N ILE A 406 15.56 5.59 -20.70
CA ILE A 406 14.65 4.48 -21.01
C ILE A 406 13.78 4.12 -19.81
N VAL A 407 14.38 4.03 -18.62
CA VAL A 407 13.64 3.72 -17.39
C VAL A 407 12.65 4.84 -17.05
N GLU A 408 13.06 6.10 -17.16
CA GLU A 408 12.17 7.25 -16.94
C GLU A 408 10.95 7.18 -17.89
N GLY A 409 11.15 6.94 -19.17
CA GLY A 409 10.06 6.75 -20.13
C GLY A 409 9.16 5.56 -19.82
N PHE A 410 9.71 4.50 -19.22
CA PHE A 410 8.95 3.33 -18.80
C PHE A 410 8.08 3.60 -17.57
N VAL A 411 8.56 4.33 -16.58
CA VAL A 411 7.87 4.54 -15.29
C VAL A 411 7.00 5.80 -15.27
N ASP A 412 7.39 6.86 -15.99
CA ASP A 412 6.76 8.18 -15.90
C ASP A 412 5.23 8.19 -16.17
N PRO A 413 4.67 7.36 -17.08
CA PRO A 413 3.22 7.30 -17.24
C PRO A 413 2.44 6.97 -15.96
N LEU A 414 3.05 6.26 -15.00
CA LEU A 414 2.45 6.00 -13.70
C LEU A 414 2.80 7.12 -12.69
N VAL A 415 4.05 7.56 -12.65
CA VAL A 415 4.47 8.62 -11.71
C VAL A 415 3.74 9.93 -11.98
N ALA A 416 3.51 10.27 -13.25
CA ALA A 416 2.78 11.48 -13.66
C ALA A 416 1.32 11.54 -13.16
N MET A 417 0.72 10.38 -12.83
CA MET A 417 -0.65 10.31 -12.31
C MET A 417 -0.75 10.65 -10.81
N VAL A 418 0.38 10.72 -10.08
CA VAL A 418 0.37 11.16 -8.67
C VAL A 418 -0.06 12.63 -8.61
N PRO A 419 -1.15 12.98 -7.89
CA PRO A 419 -1.70 14.34 -7.95
C PRO A 419 -0.87 15.40 -7.20
N VAL A 420 0.00 14.99 -6.27
CA VAL A 420 0.89 15.88 -5.49
C VAL A 420 2.20 16.10 -6.23
N ALA A 421 2.48 17.34 -6.65
CA ALA A 421 3.62 17.66 -7.50
C ALA A 421 4.97 17.42 -6.79
N GLY A 422 5.10 17.86 -5.56
CA GLY A 422 6.31 17.68 -4.76
C GLY A 422 6.65 16.21 -4.51
N LEU A 423 5.62 15.37 -4.33
CA LEU A 423 5.80 13.92 -4.20
C LEU A 423 6.23 13.29 -5.54
N ARG A 424 5.63 13.70 -6.68
CA ARG A 424 6.08 13.24 -8.01
C ARG A 424 7.55 13.49 -8.24
N ASP A 425 8.01 14.70 -7.93
CA ASP A 425 9.41 15.09 -8.14
C ASP A 425 10.34 14.31 -7.21
N THR A 426 9.90 14.02 -6.00
CA THR A 426 10.63 13.17 -5.06
C THR A 426 10.76 11.74 -5.60
N LEU A 427 9.66 11.15 -6.07
CA LEU A 427 9.66 9.81 -6.65
C LEU A 427 10.56 9.72 -7.89
N ARG A 428 10.51 10.71 -8.80
CA ARG A 428 11.39 10.76 -9.98
C ARG A 428 12.87 10.79 -9.59
N ARG A 429 13.24 11.61 -8.60
CA ARG A 429 14.63 11.70 -8.11
C ARG A 429 15.10 10.38 -7.50
N GLU A 430 14.28 9.75 -6.64
CA GLU A 430 14.63 8.49 -6.02
C GLU A 430 14.76 7.35 -7.03
N ILE A 431 13.86 7.26 -8.00
CA ILE A 431 13.94 6.26 -9.07
C ILE A 431 15.21 6.48 -9.92
N ALA A 432 15.49 7.72 -10.30
CA ALA A 432 16.67 8.06 -11.08
C ALA A 432 17.99 7.76 -10.36
N ALA A 433 18.06 8.01 -9.03
CA ALA A 433 19.23 7.69 -8.20
C ALA A 433 19.50 6.17 -8.19
N ARG A 434 18.48 5.34 -7.98
CA ARG A 434 18.61 3.87 -7.95
C ARG A 434 19.13 3.30 -9.27
N VAL A 435 18.67 3.84 -10.40
CA VAL A 435 19.14 3.41 -11.73
C VAL A 435 20.58 3.83 -11.96
N GLY A 436 20.97 5.03 -11.54
CA GLY A 436 22.35 5.54 -11.66
C GLY A 436 23.35 4.76 -10.81
N GLU A 437 23.03 4.42 -9.58
CA GLU A 437 23.87 3.63 -8.68
C GLU A 437 24.09 2.21 -9.23
N ALA A 438 23.05 1.56 -9.75
CA ALA A 438 23.12 0.24 -10.33
C ALA A 438 24.04 0.17 -11.55
N GLU A 439 24.02 1.15 -12.42
CA GLU A 439 24.88 1.20 -13.61
C GLU A 439 26.33 1.55 -13.27
N THR A 440 26.56 2.41 -12.29
CA THR A 440 27.91 2.77 -11.84
C THR A 440 28.62 1.57 -11.19
N ALA A 441 27.91 0.79 -10.36
CA ALA A 441 28.42 -0.44 -9.75
C ALA A 441 28.78 -1.53 -10.76
N ARG A 442 28.26 -1.48 -11.99
CA ARG A 442 28.60 -2.43 -13.07
C ARG A 442 29.79 -1.98 -13.91
N ALA A 443 30.07 -0.68 -13.92
CA ALA A 443 31.18 -0.11 -14.67
C ALA A 443 32.50 -0.21 -13.93
N SER A 444 32.45 -0.40 -12.59
CA SER A 444 33.59 -0.65 -11.71
C SER A 444 33.89 -2.14 -11.59
#